data_43222c007470147ebda73566f6930347
#
_entry.id   43222c007470147ebda73566f6930347
#
_cell.length_a   1.000
_cell.length_b   1.000
_cell.length_c   1.000
_cell.angle_alpha   90.00
_cell.angle_beta   90.00
_cell.angle_gamma   90.00
#
_symmetry.space_group_name_H-M   'P 1'
#
loop_
_entity.id
_entity.type
_entity.pdbx_description
1 polymer ?
#
loop_
_entity_poly.entity_id
_entity_poly.type
_entity_poly.pdbx_seq_one_letter_code
_entity_poly.pdbx_strand_id
1 'polypeptide(L)'
;MYFCYLDESGTPTDSETRSFVLVGVAIPSSQWKRLDSQIAACKKTFGLENSEIHTGWMLRRFNEQDRIPEFAAMDRAQRRSEVDKIRRAKLLHTAAINPKKLQDLQKEYRKTNAYTHLSLGQRRAAVHEIAKLFARCTDARLFGFAVDKTYAKKFPKLPHIFELA
;
A
#
# COMPACT_ATOMS: atom_id res chain seq x y z
N MET A 1 13.37 -6.38 -24.91
CA MET A 1 12.06 -6.78 -24.34
C MET A 1 11.91 -6.13 -22.96
N TYR A 2 10.71 -5.67 -22.62
CA TYR A 2 10.39 -5.07 -21.32
C TYR A 2 9.25 -5.86 -20.67
N PHE A 3 9.28 -5.97 -19.35
CA PHE A 3 8.13 -6.29 -18.53
C PHE A 3 7.44 -4.99 -18.15
N CYS A 4 6.13 -4.92 -18.37
CA CYS A 4 5.33 -3.75 -18.01
C CYS A 4 4.34 -4.14 -16.92
N TYR A 5 4.33 -3.37 -15.83
CA TYR A 5 3.40 -3.51 -14.70
C TYR A 5 2.53 -2.28 -14.67
N LEU A 6 1.23 -2.49 -14.58
CA LEU A 6 0.22 -1.44 -14.52
C LEU A 6 -0.50 -1.54 -13.18
N ASP A 7 -0.80 -0.40 -12.59
CA ASP A 7 -1.61 -0.29 -11.37
C ASP A 7 -2.49 0.95 -11.45
N GLU A 8 -3.71 0.87 -10.90
CA GLU A 8 -4.66 1.96 -10.88
C GLU A 8 -4.88 2.53 -9.48
N SER A 9 -5.16 3.82 -9.43
CA SER A 9 -5.60 4.53 -8.23
C SER A 9 -6.93 5.22 -8.47
N GLY A 10 -7.89 4.94 -7.59
CA GLY A 10 -9.28 5.33 -7.74
C GLY A 10 -10.07 4.34 -8.60
N THR A 11 -11.39 4.45 -8.56
CA THR A 11 -12.28 3.69 -9.44
C THR A 11 -12.98 4.65 -10.40
N PRO A 12 -13.23 4.27 -11.66
CA PRO A 12 -13.88 5.15 -12.63
C PRO A 12 -15.25 5.64 -12.17
N THR A 13 -15.97 4.83 -11.41
CA THR A 13 -17.36 5.08 -10.97
C THR A 13 -17.48 5.71 -9.59
N ASP A 14 -16.41 5.70 -8.78
CA ASP A 14 -16.43 6.29 -7.45
C ASP A 14 -16.51 7.83 -7.52
N SER A 15 -17.46 8.40 -6.78
CA SER A 15 -17.67 9.86 -6.70
C SER A 15 -16.79 10.56 -5.67
N GLU A 16 -16.16 9.81 -4.76
CA GLU A 16 -15.36 10.38 -3.67
C GLU A 16 -14.03 10.94 -4.15
N THR A 17 -13.50 10.41 -5.25
CA THR A 17 -12.26 10.89 -5.86
C THR A 17 -12.53 11.61 -7.17
N ARG A 18 -11.87 12.74 -7.40
CA ARG A 18 -12.00 13.52 -8.64
C ARG A 18 -11.30 12.87 -9.82
N SER A 19 -10.25 12.13 -9.58
CA SER A 19 -9.38 11.60 -10.63
C SER A 19 -9.30 10.08 -10.58
N PHE A 20 -9.17 9.47 -11.75
CA PHE A 20 -8.71 8.12 -11.95
C PHE A 20 -7.29 8.19 -12.51
N VAL A 21 -6.37 7.44 -11.95
CA VAL A 21 -4.96 7.45 -12.35
C VAL A 21 -4.53 6.03 -12.67
N LEU A 22 -3.95 5.83 -13.85
CA LEU A 22 -3.26 4.60 -14.23
C LEU A 22 -1.77 4.90 -14.29
N VAL A 23 -0.97 4.10 -13.60
CA VAL A 23 0.50 4.22 -13.60
C VAL A 23 1.10 2.91 -14.08
N GLY A 24 2.14 3.01 -14.91
CA GLY A 24 2.88 1.86 -15.37
C GLY A 24 4.37 2.00 -15.14
N VAL A 25 5.04 0.88 -14.87
CA VAL A 25 6.48 0.78 -14.85
C VAL A 25 6.94 -0.28 -15.85
N ALA A 26 7.81 0.09 -16.77
CA ALA A 26 8.42 -0.81 -17.73
C ALA A 26 9.88 -1.07 -17.34
N ILE A 27 10.25 -2.34 -17.19
CA ILE A 27 11.58 -2.77 -16.75
C ILE A 27 12.18 -3.67 -17.83
N PRO A 28 13.45 -3.45 -18.24
CA PRO A 28 14.13 -4.35 -19.16
C PRO A 28 14.17 -5.78 -18.61
N SER A 29 13.85 -6.76 -19.45
CA SER A 29 13.85 -8.18 -19.05
C SER A 29 15.21 -8.64 -18.51
N SER A 30 16.30 -8.06 -19.01
CA SER A 30 17.66 -8.32 -18.54
C SER A 30 17.94 -7.85 -17.10
N GLN A 31 17.19 -6.86 -16.62
CA GLN A 31 17.35 -6.29 -15.26
C GLN A 31 16.32 -6.82 -14.28
N TRP A 32 15.27 -7.47 -14.73
CA TRP A 32 14.15 -7.92 -13.93
C TRP A 32 14.57 -8.76 -12.71
N LYS A 33 15.31 -9.86 -12.94
CA LYS A 33 15.73 -10.76 -11.85
C LYS A 33 16.58 -10.06 -10.79
N ARG A 34 17.46 -9.17 -11.23
CA ARG A 34 18.30 -8.37 -10.31
C ARG A 34 17.45 -7.45 -9.45
N LEU A 35 16.52 -6.71 -10.07
CA LEU A 35 15.66 -5.78 -9.34
C LEU A 35 14.73 -6.52 -8.38
N ASP A 36 14.15 -7.64 -8.80
CA ASP A 36 13.32 -8.50 -7.95
C ASP A 36 14.07 -8.98 -6.72
N SER A 37 15.30 -9.48 -6.89
CA SER A 37 16.15 -9.91 -5.78
C SER A 37 16.50 -8.76 -4.83
N GLN A 38 16.73 -7.56 -5.36
CA GLN A 38 17.01 -6.37 -4.55
C GLN A 38 15.78 -5.92 -3.76
N ILE A 39 14.59 -5.96 -4.37
CA ILE A 39 13.33 -5.68 -3.68
C ILE A 39 13.07 -6.72 -2.58
N ALA A 40 13.28 -7.99 -2.86
CA ALA A 40 13.12 -9.06 -1.87
C ALA A 40 14.07 -8.86 -0.68
N ALA A 41 15.34 -8.54 -0.93
CA ALA A 41 16.31 -8.23 0.12
C ALA A 41 15.90 -7.00 0.93
N CYS A 42 15.43 -5.93 0.28
CA CYS A 42 14.91 -4.75 0.94
C CYS A 42 13.70 -5.09 1.82
N LYS A 43 12.72 -5.84 1.31
CA LYS A 43 11.56 -6.30 2.08
C LYS A 43 11.99 -7.09 3.33
N LYS A 44 12.99 -7.95 3.20
CA LYS A 44 13.56 -8.74 4.31
C LYS A 44 14.12 -7.84 5.41
N THR A 45 14.81 -6.77 5.06
CA THR A 45 15.34 -5.80 6.03
C THR A 45 14.25 -5.22 6.93
N PHE A 46 13.02 -5.06 6.40
CA PHE A 46 11.88 -4.54 7.13
C PHE A 46 10.94 -5.63 7.69
N GLY A 47 11.23 -6.93 7.49
CA GLY A 47 10.36 -8.04 7.90
C GLY A 47 9.05 -8.09 7.12
N LEU A 48 9.12 -7.80 5.83
CA LEU A 48 8.00 -7.73 4.89
C LEU A 48 8.09 -8.77 3.77
N GLU A 49 8.88 -9.85 3.94
CA GLU A 49 9.21 -10.82 2.90
C GLU A 49 7.96 -11.34 2.17
N ASN A 50 6.94 -11.71 2.96
CA ASN A 50 5.71 -12.32 2.46
C ASN A 50 4.55 -11.32 2.38
N SER A 51 4.86 -10.01 2.35
CA SER A 51 3.84 -8.97 2.40
C SER A 51 3.84 -8.17 1.10
N GLU A 52 2.67 -7.80 0.64
CA GLU A 52 2.52 -6.79 -0.41
C GLU A 52 3.01 -5.43 0.09
N ILE A 53 3.54 -4.60 -0.80
CA ILE A 53 3.88 -3.20 -0.51
C ILE A 53 2.72 -2.33 -1.01
N HIS A 54 1.74 -2.14 -0.17
CA HIS A 54 0.58 -1.30 -0.49
C HIS A 54 0.70 0.04 0.24
N THR A 55 1.14 1.07 -0.47
CA THR A 55 1.44 2.39 0.10
C THR A 55 0.25 3.03 0.81
N GLY A 56 -0.96 2.91 0.25
CA GLY A 56 -2.19 3.44 0.83
C GLY A 56 -2.54 2.85 2.20
N TRP A 57 -2.12 1.61 2.50
CA TRP A 57 -2.29 1.01 3.83
C TRP A 57 -1.07 1.23 4.71
N MET A 58 0.09 1.12 4.13
CA MET A 58 1.38 1.19 4.81
C MET A 58 1.66 2.57 5.40
N LEU A 59 1.29 3.64 4.69
CA LEU A 59 1.60 5.01 5.08
C LEU A 59 0.54 5.66 5.97
N ARG A 60 -0.54 4.95 6.31
CA ARG A 60 -1.53 5.42 7.28
C ARG A 60 -0.95 5.45 8.69
N ARG A 61 -1.45 6.38 9.50
CA ARG A 61 -1.22 6.37 10.94
C ARG A 61 -1.97 5.19 11.56
N PHE A 62 -1.31 4.42 12.41
CA PHE A 62 -1.93 3.35 13.18
C PHE A 62 -2.12 3.84 14.61
N ASN A 63 -3.35 4.22 14.95
CA ASN A 63 -3.68 4.78 16.25
C ASN A 63 -3.36 3.85 17.44
N GLU A 64 -3.24 2.54 17.17
CA GLU A 64 -2.81 1.55 18.15
C GLU A 64 -1.37 1.80 18.60
N GLN A 65 -0.48 2.14 17.66
CA GLN A 65 0.94 2.39 17.94
C GLN A 65 1.15 3.63 18.83
N ASP A 66 0.29 4.63 18.66
CA ASP A 66 0.36 5.86 19.46
C ASP A 66 -0.01 5.63 20.94
N ARG A 67 -0.69 4.52 21.25
CA ARG A 67 -1.12 4.15 22.60
C ARG A 67 -0.12 3.27 23.32
N ILE A 68 0.94 2.83 22.64
CA ILE A 68 1.96 1.96 23.21
C ILE A 68 3.15 2.82 23.63
N PRO A 69 3.41 2.96 24.95
CA PRO A 69 4.59 3.68 25.41
C PRO A 69 5.87 3.06 24.82
N GLU A 70 6.80 3.90 24.45
CA GLU A 70 8.12 3.49 23.94
C GLU A 70 8.07 2.50 22.77
N PHE A 71 7.03 2.53 21.94
CA PHE A 71 6.87 1.64 20.81
C PHE A 71 8.13 1.54 19.93
N ALA A 72 8.83 2.66 19.74
CA ALA A 72 10.05 2.69 18.93
C ALA A 72 11.24 1.96 19.55
N ALA A 73 11.28 1.79 20.88
CA ALA A 73 12.35 1.09 21.60
C ALA A 73 12.14 -0.45 21.62
N MET A 74 10.92 -0.90 21.38
CA MET A 74 10.58 -2.34 21.37
C MET A 74 11.16 -3.04 20.16
N ASP A 75 11.44 -4.34 20.28
CA ASP A 75 11.71 -5.21 19.15
C ASP A 75 10.45 -5.49 18.30
N ARG A 76 10.62 -6.11 17.14
CA ARG A 76 9.51 -6.36 16.19
C ARG A 76 8.44 -7.29 16.76
N ALA A 77 8.84 -8.31 17.52
CA ALA A 77 7.89 -9.28 18.08
C ALA A 77 7.07 -8.63 19.18
N GLN A 78 7.71 -7.86 20.05
CA GLN A 78 7.06 -7.07 21.09
C GLN A 78 6.05 -6.08 20.49
N ARG A 79 6.46 -5.27 19.49
CA ARG A 79 5.58 -4.32 18.80
C ARG A 79 4.34 -5.00 18.22
N ARG A 80 4.52 -6.14 17.54
CA ARG A 80 3.43 -6.90 16.96
C ARG A 80 2.48 -7.41 18.04
N SER A 81 3.02 -7.99 19.10
CA SER A 81 2.24 -8.47 20.24
C SER A 81 1.40 -7.38 20.90
N GLU A 82 2.00 -6.21 21.16
CA GLU A 82 1.29 -5.10 21.81
C GLU A 82 0.16 -4.53 20.91
N VAL A 83 0.43 -4.35 19.62
CA VAL A 83 -0.62 -3.93 18.67
C VAL A 83 -1.75 -4.95 18.61
N ASP A 84 -1.42 -6.25 18.58
CA ASP A 84 -2.42 -7.31 18.53
C ASP A 84 -3.29 -7.34 19.79
N LYS A 85 -2.75 -7.07 20.97
CA LYS A 85 -3.53 -6.95 22.21
C LYS A 85 -4.56 -5.82 22.08
N ILE A 86 -4.14 -4.63 21.64
CA ILE A 86 -5.03 -3.49 21.49
C ILE A 86 -6.11 -3.78 20.45
N ARG A 87 -5.74 -4.38 19.30
CA ARG A 87 -6.68 -4.73 18.23
C ARG A 87 -7.70 -5.75 18.69
N ARG A 88 -7.27 -6.79 19.40
CA ARG A 88 -8.19 -7.80 19.98
C ARG A 88 -9.17 -7.17 20.94
N ALA A 89 -8.70 -6.34 21.87
CA ALA A 89 -9.59 -5.64 22.80
C ALA A 89 -10.61 -4.76 22.07
N LYS A 90 -10.19 -4.03 21.03
CA LYS A 90 -11.08 -3.20 20.21
C LYS A 90 -12.09 -4.03 19.43
N LEU A 91 -11.70 -5.18 18.87
CA LEU A 91 -12.61 -6.10 18.18
C LEU A 91 -13.69 -6.62 19.13
N LEU A 92 -13.32 -7.08 20.34
CA LEU A 92 -14.25 -7.56 21.35
C LEU A 92 -15.23 -6.46 21.79
N HIS A 93 -14.73 -5.26 22.04
CA HIS A 93 -15.57 -4.12 22.38
C HIS A 93 -16.53 -3.74 21.23
N THR A 94 -16.03 -3.72 19.99
CA THR A 94 -16.87 -3.43 18.82
C THR A 94 -17.94 -4.51 18.61
N ALA A 95 -17.61 -5.78 18.83
CA ALA A 95 -18.56 -6.87 18.71
C ALA A 95 -19.73 -6.73 19.71
N ALA A 96 -19.44 -6.24 20.94
CA ALA A 96 -20.45 -6.05 21.97
C ALA A 96 -21.36 -4.83 21.70
N ILE A 97 -20.80 -3.72 21.17
CA ILE A 97 -21.55 -2.45 21.05
C ILE A 97 -22.12 -2.25 19.63
N ASN A 98 -21.37 -2.61 18.60
CA ASN A 98 -21.76 -2.38 17.20
C ASN A 98 -21.32 -3.53 16.28
N PRO A 99 -22.01 -4.66 16.29
CA PRO A 99 -21.67 -5.83 15.48
C PRO A 99 -21.57 -5.55 13.98
N LYS A 100 -22.33 -4.58 13.47
CA LYS A 100 -22.32 -4.21 12.04
C LYS A 100 -20.98 -3.65 11.59
N LYS A 101 -20.26 -2.93 12.47
CA LYS A 101 -18.92 -2.39 12.17
C LYS A 101 -17.78 -3.40 12.36
N LEU A 102 -18.06 -4.55 12.94
CA LEU A 102 -17.03 -5.54 13.25
C LEU A 102 -16.33 -6.06 11.97
N GLN A 103 -17.11 -6.36 10.94
CA GLN A 103 -16.56 -6.88 9.68
C GLN A 103 -15.63 -5.88 8.98
N ASP A 104 -15.99 -4.60 8.98
CA ASP A 104 -15.16 -3.55 8.36
C ASP A 104 -13.87 -3.36 9.15
N LEU A 105 -13.94 -3.35 10.48
CA LEU A 105 -12.77 -3.27 11.34
C LEU A 105 -11.84 -4.48 11.15
N GLN A 106 -12.39 -5.70 11.03
CA GLN A 106 -11.61 -6.90 10.74
C GLN A 106 -10.92 -6.83 9.37
N LYS A 107 -11.61 -6.33 8.34
CA LYS A 107 -11.04 -6.12 7.01
C LYS A 107 -9.89 -5.10 7.06
N GLU A 108 -10.07 -3.98 7.76
CA GLU A 108 -9.03 -2.96 7.92
C GLU A 108 -7.80 -3.52 8.63
N TYR A 109 -7.98 -4.24 9.73
CA TYR A 109 -6.87 -4.85 10.45
C TYR A 109 -6.14 -5.91 9.62
N ARG A 110 -6.85 -6.72 8.85
CA ARG A 110 -6.23 -7.70 7.95
C ARG A 110 -5.33 -7.03 6.91
N LYS A 111 -5.78 -5.92 6.28
CA LYS A 111 -5.00 -5.16 5.30
C LYS A 111 -3.71 -4.56 5.88
N THR A 112 -3.73 -4.19 7.15
CA THR A 112 -2.61 -3.50 7.80
C THR A 112 -1.74 -4.40 8.68
N ASN A 113 -2.13 -5.65 8.90
CA ASN A 113 -1.47 -6.56 9.85
C ASN A 113 0.02 -6.78 9.57
N ALA A 114 0.39 -6.88 8.30
CA ALA A 114 1.76 -7.09 7.88
C ALA A 114 2.72 -5.97 8.34
N TYR A 115 2.21 -4.76 8.59
CA TYR A 115 3.01 -3.56 8.84
C TYR A 115 3.03 -3.13 10.31
N THR A 116 2.32 -3.83 11.20
CA THR A 116 2.11 -3.39 12.59
C THR A 116 3.37 -3.29 13.43
N HIS A 117 4.41 -4.05 13.08
CA HIS A 117 5.70 -4.03 13.77
C HIS A 117 6.62 -2.88 13.34
N LEU A 118 6.25 -2.14 12.32
CA LEU A 118 7.02 -1.00 11.81
C LEU A 118 6.40 0.31 12.26
N SER A 119 7.19 1.22 12.81
CA SER A 119 6.77 2.59 13.04
C SER A 119 6.43 3.29 11.71
N LEU A 120 5.69 4.39 11.74
CA LEU A 120 5.40 5.17 10.53
C LEU A 120 6.68 5.61 9.80
N GLY A 121 7.72 6.01 10.54
CA GLY A 121 9.03 6.35 9.97
C GLY A 121 9.69 5.18 9.25
N GLN A 122 9.64 3.98 9.85
CA GLN A 122 10.19 2.77 9.22
C GLN A 122 9.39 2.35 7.99
N ARG A 123 8.07 2.51 7.99
CA ARG A 123 7.23 2.23 6.82
C ARG A 123 7.53 3.19 5.67
N ARG A 124 7.73 4.48 5.97
CA ARG A 124 8.18 5.48 4.98
C ARG A 124 9.57 5.15 4.44
N ALA A 125 10.49 4.75 5.30
CA ALA A 125 11.83 4.33 4.89
C ALA A 125 11.78 3.12 3.96
N ALA A 126 10.96 2.10 4.25
CA ALA A 126 10.81 0.94 3.39
C ALA A 126 10.33 1.30 1.97
N VAL A 127 9.28 2.15 1.87
CA VAL A 127 8.79 2.64 0.58
C VAL A 127 9.86 3.43 -0.16
N HIS A 128 10.59 4.29 0.55
CA HIS A 128 11.65 5.11 -0.04
C HIS A 128 12.82 4.26 -0.57
N GLU A 129 13.26 3.26 0.19
CA GLU A 129 14.34 2.36 -0.26
C GLU A 129 13.92 1.56 -1.50
N ILE A 130 12.69 1.08 -1.57
CA ILE A 130 12.17 0.42 -2.78
C ILE A 130 12.14 1.39 -3.97
N ALA A 131 11.66 2.62 -3.77
CA ALA A 131 11.64 3.64 -4.82
C ALA A 131 13.06 3.95 -5.35
N LYS A 132 14.07 4.00 -4.46
CA LYS A 132 15.48 4.16 -4.87
C LYS A 132 16.00 3.02 -5.75
N LEU A 133 15.53 1.78 -5.53
CA LEU A 133 15.93 0.66 -6.39
C LEU A 133 15.44 0.86 -7.83
N PHE A 134 14.20 1.33 -8.01
CA PHE A 134 13.69 1.69 -9.33
C PHE A 134 14.44 2.88 -9.94
N ALA A 135 14.72 3.92 -9.15
CA ALA A 135 15.46 5.10 -9.63
C ALA A 135 16.88 4.77 -10.11
N ARG A 136 17.50 3.71 -9.59
CA ARG A 136 18.82 3.23 -10.03
C ARG A 136 18.77 2.32 -11.27
N CYS A 137 17.59 1.92 -11.68
CA CYS A 137 17.39 1.15 -12.90
C CYS A 137 17.32 2.11 -14.09
N THR A 138 18.46 2.42 -14.71
CA THR A 138 18.62 3.47 -15.72
C THR A 138 17.70 3.34 -16.94
N ASP A 139 17.33 2.10 -17.29
CA ASP A 139 16.46 1.82 -18.44
C ASP A 139 15.00 1.56 -18.03
N ALA A 140 14.69 1.65 -16.74
CA ALA A 140 13.30 1.59 -16.31
C ALA A 140 12.55 2.85 -16.76
N ARG A 141 11.32 2.68 -17.19
CA ARG A 141 10.46 3.78 -17.61
C ARG A 141 9.22 3.80 -16.73
N LEU A 142 8.94 4.97 -16.17
CA LEU A 142 7.70 5.26 -15.46
C LEU A 142 6.82 6.10 -16.39
N PHE A 143 5.57 5.69 -16.55
CA PHE A 143 4.57 6.46 -17.29
C PHE A 143 3.28 6.46 -16.50
N GLY A 144 2.46 7.47 -16.73
CA GLY A 144 1.18 7.58 -16.05
C GLY A 144 0.19 8.38 -16.86
N PHE A 145 -1.07 8.07 -16.63
CA PHE A 145 -2.20 8.72 -17.23
C PHE A 145 -3.22 9.06 -16.15
N ALA A 146 -3.72 10.28 -16.15
CA ALA A 146 -4.72 10.74 -15.20
C ALA A 146 -5.94 11.30 -15.92
N VAL A 147 -7.12 10.85 -15.53
CA VAL A 147 -8.40 11.32 -16.07
C VAL A 147 -9.15 12.07 -14.97
N ASP A 148 -9.57 13.30 -15.27
CA ASP A 148 -10.56 14.01 -14.46
C ASP A 148 -11.95 13.43 -14.77
N LYS A 149 -12.54 12.76 -13.78
CA LYS A 149 -13.84 12.10 -13.91
C LYS A 149 -14.99 13.10 -14.18
N THR A 150 -14.83 14.35 -13.78
CA THR A 150 -15.83 15.38 -14.06
C THR A 150 -15.85 15.72 -15.55
N TYR A 151 -14.69 15.67 -16.19
CA TYR A 151 -14.58 15.83 -17.64
C TYR A 151 -15.16 14.63 -18.38
N ALA A 152 -14.82 13.41 -17.97
CA ALA A 152 -15.34 12.19 -18.57
C ALA A 152 -16.89 12.11 -18.52
N LYS A 153 -17.51 12.58 -17.42
CA LYS A 153 -18.97 12.65 -17.29
C LYS A 153 -19.63 13.62 -18.29
N LYS A 154 -18.92 14.67 -18.72
CA LYS A 154 -19.45 15.64 -19.73
C LYS A 154 -19.43 15.07 -21.15
N PHE A 155 -18.69 14.02 -21.40
CA PHE A 155 -18.50 13.42 -22.71
C PHE A 155 -18.83 11.91 -22.67
N PRO A 156 -20.11 11.53 -22.50
CA PRO A 156 -20.53 10.14 -22.34
C PRO A 156 -20.27 9.25 -23.58
N LYS A 157 -19.89 9.85 -24.70
CA LYS A 157 -19.49 9.12 -25.93
C LYS A 157 -17.98 8.85 -26.03
N LEU A 158 -17.18 9.31 -25.08
CA LEU A 158 -15.79 8.87 -25.01
C LEU A 158 -15.79 7.37 -24.66
N PRO A 159 -14.94 6.58 -25.34
CA PRO A 159 -14.80 5.17 -25.02
C PRO A 159 -14.54 4.99 -23.52
N HIS A 160 -14.99 3.89 -22.97
CA HIS A 160 -14.77 3.57 -21.57
C HIS A 160 -13.33 3.82 -21.22
N ILE A 161 -13.04 4.38 -20.03
CA ILE A 161 -11.68 4.72 -19.59
C ILE A 161 -10.70 3.55 -19.75
N PHE A 162 -11.20 2.30 -19.69
CA PHE A 162 -10.42 1.09 -19.94
C PHE A 162 -10.13 0.79 -21.41
N GLU A 163 -10.80 1.45 -22.35
CA GLU A 163 -10.54 1.29 -23.79
C GLU A 163 -9.50 2.30 -24.30
N LEU A 164 -9.11 3.26 -23.45
CA LEU A 164 -8.10 4.28 -23.73
C LEU A 164 -6.72 3.93 -23.13
N ALA A 165 -6.62 2.85 -22.37
CA ALA A 165 -5.40 2.34 -21.76
C ALA A 165 -4.91 1.09 -22.51
#